data_17d9bc8ea1654c0c8c382e4d20298d84
#
_entry.id   17d9bc8ea1654c0c8c382e4d20298d84
#
_cell.length_a   1.000
_cell.length_b   1.000
_cell.length_c   1.000
_cell.angle_alpha   90.00
_cell.angle_beta   90.00
_cell.angle_gamma   90.00
#
_symmetry.space_group_name_H-M   'P 1'
#
loop_
_entity.id
_entity.type
_entity.pdbx_description
1 polymer ?
#
loop_
_entity_poly.entity_id
_entity_poly.type
_entity_poly.pdbx_seq_one_letter_code
_entity_poly.pdbx_strand_id
1 'polypeptide(L)'
;PREVLKQTEQTEIEHPKHVAENSTAAVKTTKEEKAEPEQPKMTRLASKYPKLFKVNKELEDQNGAIQQKQKQLSAKKKELSEVKGWFKGRKKKELQKEIEELKSQIRDMKDYLPRLVQKIGYRSVQEFLKDFKDSQTEYNQYRIAIKKWKNETGKEPESHGIRAKLAAKKQEIQNEQKNKQRTHKQNKDRGAR
;
A
#
# COMPACT_ATOMS: atom_id res chain seq x y z
N PRO A 1 -14.32 -45.86 -17.91
CA PRO A 1 -14.50 -46.80 -16.86
C PRO A 1 -13.18 -47.06 -16.10
N ARG A 2 -13.29 -47.23 -14.80
CA ARG A 2 -12.33 -47.59 -13.76
C ARG A 2 -11.74 -46.36 -13.06
N GLU A 3 -12.24 -45.99 -11.90
CA GLU A 3 -12.12 -46.58 -10.54
C GLU A 3 -10.73 -47.12 -10.23
N VAL A 4 -10.15 -46.57 -9.18
CA VAL A 4 -9.28 -47.21 -8.18
C VAL A 4 -8.80 -46.09 -7.23
N LEU A 5 -9.28 -46.07 -6.09
CA LEU A 5 -9.05 -46.63 -4.74
C LEU A 5 -8.41 -45.65 -3.78
N LYS A 6 -9.17 -45.47 -2.70
CA LYS A 6 -8.79 -44.87 -1.42
C LYS A 6 -7.68 -45.71 -0.77
N GLN A 7 -6.71 -45.08 -0.13
CA GLN A 7 -6.07 -45.64 1.06
C GLN A 7 -5.84 -44.54 2.08
N THR A 8 -6.59 -44.67 3.13
CA THR A 8 -6.38 -44.06 4.45
C THR A 8 -5.30 -44.85 5.18
N GLU A 9 -4.26 -44.19 5.64
CA GLU A 9 -3.41 -44.70 6.70
C GLU A 9 -3.54 -43.82 7.92
N GLN A 10 -4.20 -44.40 8.94
CA GLN A 10 -4.19 -43.94 10.31
C GLN A 10 -2.85 -44.41 10.95
N THR A 11 -2.09 -43.50 11.48
CA THR A 11 -1.05 -43.83 12.45
C THR A 11 -1.48 -43.37 13.84
N GLU A 12 -1.82 -44.35 14.64
CA GLU A 12 -1.98 -44.25 16.08
C GLU A 12 -0.69 -43.75 16.73
N ILE A 13 -0.81 -42.78 17.60
CA ILE A 13 0.28 -42.37 18.50
C ILE A 13 -0.10 -42.81 19.90
N GLU A 14 0.62 -43.80 20.38
CA GLU A 14 0.56 -44.33 21.73
C GLU A 14 1.02 -43.26 22.75
N HIS A 15 0.28 -43.18 23.86
CA HIS A 15 0.68 -42.50 25.06
C HIS A 15 1.51 -43.41 25.96
N PRO A 16 2.58 -42.96 26.58
CA PRO A 16 3.08 -43.58 27.83
C PRO A 16 2.54 -42.77 29.03
N LYS A 17 1.92 -43.57 29.93
CA LYS A 17 1.53 -43.16 31.28
C LYS A 17 2.73 -43.22 32.24
N HIS A 18 2.70 -42.30 33.20
CA HIS A 18 3.23 -42.35 34.57
C HIS A 18 4.72 -42.56 34.81
N VAL A 19 5.31 -41.63 35.55
CA VAL A 19 5.72 -41.83 36.95
C VAL A 19 5.83 -40.47 37.65
N ALA A 20 5.19 -40.35 38.79
CA ALA A 20 5.33 -39.24 39.74
C ALA A 20 6.56 -39.53 40.64
N GLU A 21 7.42 -38.52 40.79
CA GLU A 21 8.24 -38.42 42.00
C GLU A 21 8.47 -36.97 42.38
N ASN A 22 8.09 -36.68 43.62
CA ASN A 22 8.28 -35.44 44.32
C ASN A 22 9.75 -35.08 44.47
N SER A 23 10.13 -33.89 44.06
CA SER A 23 11.30 -33.21 44.59
C SER A 23 11.00 -31.73 44.73
N THR A 24 10.80 -31.33 45.98
CA THR A 24 10.71 -29.94 46.43
C THR A 24 12.09 -29.30 46.29
N ALA A 25 12.32 -28.64 45.15
CA ALA A 25 13.43 -27.72 44.98
C ALA A 25 12.86 -26.30 44.78
N ALA A 26 13.25 -25.41 45.68
CA ALA A 26 12.90 -24.00 45.66
C ALA A 26 13.27 -23.37 44.33
N VAL A 27 12.27 -23.14 43.49
CA VAL A 27 12.43 -22.37 42.25
C VAL A 27 12.59 -20.89 42.67
N LYS A 28 13.85 -20.44 42.69
CA LYS A 28 14.15 -19.00 42.59
C LYS A 28 13.56 -18.55 41.28
N THR A 29 12.41 -17.89 41.34
CA THR A 29 11.84 -17.13 40.23
C THR A 29 12.77 -15.95 39.93
N THR A 30 13.76 -16.18 39.10
CA THR A 30 14.40 -15.13 38.33
C THR A 30 13.28 -14.55 37.43
N LYS A 31 12.80 -13.37 37.78
CA LYS A 31 12.04 -12.54 36.88
C LYS A 31 12.93 -12.29 35.66
N GLU A 32 12.77 -13.11 34.61
CA GLU A 32 13.24 -12.73 33.31
C GLU A 32 12.53 -11.40 32.95
N GLU A 33 13.28 -10.33 33.04
CA GLU A 33 12.90 -9.02 32.56
C GLU A 33 12.72 -9.20 31.05
N LYS A 34 11.48 -9.42 30.59
CA LYS A 34 11.14 -9.50 29.18
C LYS A 34 11.55 -8.18 28.56
N ALA A 35 12.66 -8.19 27.84
CA ALA A 35 13.10 -7.05 27.06
C ALA A 35 11.92 -6.53 26.22
N GLU A 36 11.65 -5.25 26.35
CA GLU A 36 10.54 -4.61 25.64
C GLU A 36 10.74 -4.79 24.12
N PRO A 37 9.70 -5.23 23.38
CA PRO A 37 9.84 -5.47 21.95
C PRO A 37 10.19 -4.18 21.22
N GLU A 38 11.24 -4.22 20.40
CA GLU A 38 11.67 -3.07 19.60
C GLU A 38 10.60 -2.69 18.58
N GLN A 39 10.45 -1.38 18.34
CA GLN A 39 9.54 -0.87 17.33
C GLN A 39 9.98 -1.32 15.94
N PRO A 40 9.06 -1.95 15.15
CA PRO A 40 9.35 -2.32 13.76
C PRO A 40 9.77 -1.13 12.91
N LYS A 41 10.84 -1.26 12.13
CA LYS A 41 11.36 -0.23 11.25
C LYS A 41 10.82 -0.42 9.83
N MET A 42 10.37 0.68 9.23
CA MET A 42 9.92 0.66 7.83
C MET A 42 11.12 0.48 6.89
N THR A 43 11.07 -0.49 5.99
CA THR A 43 12.10 -0.68 4.97
C THR A 43 12.11 0.46 3.95
N ARG A 44 13.24 0.61 3.24
CA ARG A 44 13.34 1.60 2.16
C ARG A 44 12.32 1.32 1.04
N LEU A 45 12.03 0.06 0.75
CA LEU A 45 11.08 -0.34 -0.28
C LEU A 45 9.65 -0.04 0.17
N ALA A 46 9.26 -0.42 1.39
CA ALA A 46 7.97 -0.09 1.97
C ALA A 46 7.69 1.42 1.98
N SER A 47 8.71 2.24 2.23
CA SER A 47 8.58 3.71 2.27
C SER A 47 8.24 4.34 0.91
N LYS A 48 8.53 3.65 -0.20
CA LYS A 48 8.17 4.09 -1.56
C LYS A 48 6.70 3.87 -1.89
N TYR A 49 6.04 2.90 -1.24
CA TYR A 49 4.69 2.46 -1.58
C TYR A 49 3.66 3.59 -1.75
N PRO A 50 3.55 4.60 -0.85
CA PRO A 50 2.54 5.65 -1.01
C PRO A 50 2.71 6.48 -2.30
N LYS A 51 3.96 6.65 -2.76
CA LYS A 51 4.27 7.34 -4.02
C LYS A 51 3.93 6.46 -5.22
N LEU A 52 4.35 5.19 -5.17
CA LEU A 52 4.10 4.21 -6.24
C LEU A 52 2.60 3.93 -6.39
N PHE A 53 1.86 3.88 -5.28
CA PHE A 53 0.41 3.69 -5.28
C PHE A 53 -0.34 4.76 -6.09
N LYS A 54 0.06 6.02 -5.98
CA LYS A 54 -0.55 7.11 -6.76
C LYS A 54 -0.35 6.92 -8.26
N VAL A 55 0.87 6.53 -8.64
CA VAL A 55 1.21 6.29 -10.05
C VAL A 55 0.51 5.03 -10.58
N ASN A 56 0.43 3.97 -9.77
CA ASN A 56 -0.31 2.76 -10.14
C ASN A 56 -1.80 3.05 -10.38
N LYS A 57 -2.40 3.86 -9.51
CA LYS A 57 -3.79 4.27 -9.69
C LYS A 57 -3.99 5.03 -11.00
N GLU A 58 -3.08 5.96 -11.34
CA GLU A 58 -3.14 6.68 -12.61
C GLU A 58 -2.98 5.74 -13.82
N LEU A 59 -2.08 4.73 -13.72
CA LEU A 59 -1.95 3.69 -14.75
C LEU A 59 -3.24 2.88 -14.92
N GLU A 60 -3.89 2.48 -13.82
CA GLU A 60 -5.15 1.75 -13.84
C GLU A 60 -6.27 2.58 -14.47
N ASP A 61 -6.40 3.86 -14.09
CA ASP A 61 -7.39 4.79 -14.64
C ASP A 61 -7.19 4.99 -16.15
N GLN A 62 -5.94 5.19 -16.61
CA GLN A 62 -5.61 5.29 -18.03
C GLN A 62 -5.90 4.00 -18.79
N ASN A 63 -5.56 2.85 -18.21
CA ASN A 63 -5.84 1.55 -18.83
C ASN A 63 -7.35 1.30 -18.94
N GLY A 64 -8.12 1.67 -17.92
CA GLY A 64 -9.58 1.62 -17.95
C GLY A 64 -10.17 2.49 -19.07
N ALA A 65 -9.65 3.72 -19.23
CA ALA A 65 -10.07 4.61 -20.31
C ALA A 65 -9.71 4.07 -21.70
N ILE A 66 -8.53 3.46 -21.86
CA ILE A 66 -8.14 2.76 -23.09
C ILE A 66 -9.13 1.64 -23.42
N GLN A 67 -9.49 0.80 -22.44
CA GLN A 67 -10.46 -0.28 -22.64
C GLN A 67 -11.85 0.24 -23.06
N GLN A 68 -12.31 1.34 -22.46
CA GLN A 68 -13.57 1.98 -22.86
C GLN A 68 -13.53 2.47 -24.31
N LYS A 69 -12.45 3.14 -24.71
CA LYS A 69 -12.29 3.60 -26.11
C LYS A 69 -12.15 2.43 -27.09
N GLN A 70 -11.54 1.33 -26.70
CA GLN A 70 -11.48 0.10 -27.51
C GLN A 70 -12.88 -0.51 -27.72
N LYS A 71 -13.75 -0.49 -26.70
CA LYS A 71 -15.14 -0.90 -26.82
C LYS A 71 -15.91 0.00 -27.77
N GLN A 72 -15.74 1.33 -27.66
CA GLN A 72 -16.34 2.30 -28.58
C GLN A 72 -15.86 2.09 -30.01
N LEU A 73 -14.57 1.88 -30.21
CA LEU A 73 -13.98 1.58 -31.52
C LEU A 73 -14.61 0.32 -32.14
N SER A 74 -14.78 -0.73 -31.35
CA SER A 74 -15.41 -1.99 -31.80
C SER A 74 -16.86 -1.77 -32.19
N ALA A 75 -17.62 -0.99 -31.41
CA ALA A 75 -19.00 -0.64 -31.71
C ALA A 75 -19.11 0.19 -33.00
N LYS A 76 -18.24 1.19 -33.20
CA LYS A 76 -18.22 2.00 -34.42
C LYS A 76 -17.83 1.20 -35.66
N LYS A 77 -16.90 0.27 -35.56
CA LYS A 77 -16.57 -0.67 -36.64
C LYS A 77 -17.75 -1.56 -37.02
N LYS A 78 -18.51 -2.06 -36.02
CA LYS A 78 -19.71 -2.85 -36.26
C LYS A 78 -20.78 -1.99 -36.97
N GLU A 79 -21.03 -0.79 -36.47
CA GLU A 79 -21.98 0.18 -37.11
C GLU A 79 -21.57 0.45 -38.56
N LEU A 80 -20.27 0.66 -38.83
CA LEU A 80 -19.77 0.86 -40.19
C LEU A 80 -20.03 -0.34 -41.10
N SER A 81 -19.92 -1.57 -40.58
CA SER A 81 -20.17 -2.78 -41.35
C SER A 81 -21.66 -2.99 -41.68
N GLU A 82 -22.54 -2.44 -40.86
CA GLU A 82 -24.01 -2.52 -41.02
C GLU A 82 -24.54 -1.44 -41.98
N VAL A 83 -23.74 -0.39 -42.29
CA VAL A 83 -24.12 0.68 -43.23
C VAL A 83 -24.08 0.14 -44.67
N LYS A 84 -25.24 -0.37 -45.17
CA LYS A 84 -25.43 -0.84 -46.54
C LYS A 84 -26.27 0.16 -47.34
N GLY A 85 -25.98 0.34 -48.62
CA GLY A 85 -26.77 1.13 -49.56
C GLY A 85 -26.07 2.36 -50.11
N TRP A 86 -26.45 2.71 -51.35
CA TRP A 86 -25.85 3.77 -52.20
C TRP A 86 -25.87 5.16 -51.55
N PHE A 87 -26.99 5.55 -50.91
CA PHE A 87 -27.19 6.91 -50.37
C PHE A 87 -26.52 7.16 -49.00
N LYS A 88 -25.78 6.21 -48.42
CA LYS A 88 -25.19 6.35 -47.10
C LYS A 88 -23.70 6.71 -47.08
N GLY A 89 -23.17 7.18 -48.22
CA GLY A 89 -21.74 7.52 -48.36
C GLY A 89 -21.27 8.58 -47.36
N ARG A 90 -22.10 9.55 -47.02
CA ARG A 90 -21.78 10.59 -46.00
C ARG A 90 -21.62 9.96 -44.60
N LYS A 91 -22.60 9.18 -44.16
CA LYS A 91 -22.55 8.47 -42.86
C LYS A 91 -21.34 7.54 -42.76
N LYS A 92 -21.01 6.84 -43.84
CA LYS A 92 -19.83 5.96 -43.90
C LYS A 92 -18.55 6.76 -43.70
N LYS A 93 -18.40 7.93 -44.32
CA LYS A 93 -17.22 8.82 -44.14
C LYS A 93 -17.13 9.37 -42.74
N GLU A 94 -18.24 9.73 -42.11
CA GLU A 94 -18.28 10.21 -40.72
C GLU A 94 -17.85 9.13 -39.75
N LEU A 95 -18.39 7.90 -39.87
CA LEU A 95 -17.97 6.77 -39.06
C LEU A 95 -16.48 6.41 -39.25
N GLN A 96 -15.97 6.45 -40.47
CA GLN A 96 -14.56 6.23 -40.74
C GLN A 96 -13.69 7.27 -40.04
N LYS A 97 -14.08 8.55 -40.06
CA LYS A 97 -13.37 9.62 -39.37
C LYS A 97 -13.36 9.39 -37.85
N GLU A 98 -14.51 9.08 -37.24
CA GLU A 98 -14.61 8.77 -35.82
C GLU A 98 -13.75 7.55 -35.44
N ILE A 99 -13.71 6.52 -36.26
CA ILE A 99 -12.85 5.35 -36.08
C ILE A 99 -11.36 5.74 -36.07
N GLU A 100 -10.92 6.56 -37.00
CA GLU A 100 -9.52 7.02 -37.04
C GLU A 100 -9.18 7.92 -35.86
N GLU A 101 -10.08 8.79 -35.43
CA GLU A 101 -9.92 9.61 -34.21
C GLU A 101 -9.79 8.74 -32.97
N LEU A 102 -10.66 7.71 -32.80
CA LEU A 102 -10.57 6.77 -31.69
C LEU A 102 -9.27 5.97 -31.70
N LYS A 103 -8.80 5.54 -32.87
CA LYS A 103 -7.51 4.83 -32.99
C LYS A 103 -6.34 5.73 -32.58
N SER A 104 -6.35 7.00 -33.03
CA SER A 104 -5.31 7.96 -32.62
C SER A 104 -5.30 8.17 -31.12
N GLN A 105 -6.47 8.45 -30.53
CA GLN A 105 -6.60 8.64 -29.09
C GLN A 105 -6.12 7.44 -28.28
N ILE A 106 -6.47 6.21 -28.71
CA ILE A 106 -5.98 4.97 -28.07
C ILE A 106 -4.46 4.85 -28.17
N ARG A 107 -3.87 5.22 -29.30
CA ARG A 107 -2.40 5.19 -29.49
C ARG A 107 -1.74 6.18 -28.54
N ASP A 108 -2.20 7.44 -28.51
CA ASP A 108 -1.65 8.49 -27.67
C ASP A 108 -1.71 8.11 -26.19
N MET A 109 -2.83 7.52 -25.76
CA MET A 109 -2.99 7.05 -24.39
C MET A 109 -2.05 5.88 -24.07
N LYS A 110 -1.84 4.95 -25.00
CA LYS A 110 -0.88 3.85 -24.81
C LYS A 110 0.56 4.35 -24.73
N ASP A 111 0.92 5.35 -25.55
CA ASP A 111 2.25 5.97 -25.56
C ASP A 111 2.50 6.82 -24.29
N TYR A 112 1.44 7.25 -23.62
CA TYR A 112 1.54 7.96 -22.34
C TYR A 112 1.95 7.05 -21.18
N LEU A 113 1.51 5.78 -21.15
CA LEU A 113 1.76 4.87 -20.02
C LEU A 113 3.26 4.69 -19.69
N PRO A 114 4.16 4.42 -20.66
CA PRO A 114 5.59 4.37 -20.38
C PRO A 114 6.16 5.70 -19.86
N ARG A 115 5.70 6.83 -20.40
CA ARG A 115 6.16 8.16 -19.97
C ARG A 115 5.78 8.45 -18.52
N LEU A 116 4.65 7.94 -18.06
CA LEU A 116 4.18 8.11 -16.68
C LEU A 116 5.16 7.48 -15.68
N VAL A 117 5.62 6.26 -15.94
CA VAL A 117 6.57 5.56 -15.07
C VAL A 117 8.00 6.08 -15.22
N GLN A 118 8.38 6.55 -16.41
CA GLN A 118 9.69 7.18 -16.66
C GLN A 118 9.88 8.46 -15.85
N LYS A 119 8.82 9.27 -15.65
CA LYS A 119 8.87 10.48 -14.80
C LYS A 119 9.30 10.21 -13.36
N ILE A 120 9.13 8.98 -12.88
CA ILE A 120 9.49 8.59 -11.52
C ILE A 120 10.72 7.67 -11.48
N GLY A 121 11.40 7.49 -12.64
CA GLY A 121 12.70 6.84 -12.76
C GLY A 121 12.69 5.37 -13.14
N TYR A 122 11.55 4.82 -13.61
CA TYR A 122 11.47 3.45 -14.13
C TYR A 122 11.68 3.41 -15.64
N ARG A 123 12.33 2.36 -16.13
CA ARG A 123 12.60 2.16 -17.57
C ARG A 123 11.39 1.61 -18.31
N SER A 124 10.54 0.85 -17.63
CA SER A 124 9.35 0.21 -18.21
C SER A 124 8.21 0.11 -17.18
N VAL A 125 6.99 -0.07 -17.72
CA VAL A 125 5.80 -0.34 -16.90
C VAL A 125 5.94 -1.67 -16.14
N GLN A 126 6.57 -2.68 -16.74
CA GLN A 126 6.78 -3.98 -16.08
C GLN A 126 7.72 -3.84 -14.86
N GLU A 127 8.83 -3.12 -15.01
CA GLU A 127 9.75 -2.84 -13.90
C GLU A 127 9.04 -2.11 -12.76
N PHE A 128 8.25 -1.09 -13.11
CA PHE A 128 7.42 -0.36 -12.15
C PHE A 128 6.43 -1.27 -11.40
N LEU A 129 5.67 -2.10 -12.13
CA LEU A 129 4.65 -2.97 -11.53
C LEU A 129 5.28 -4.02 -10.61
N LYS A 130 6.47 -4.51 -10.92
CA LYS A 130 7.24 -5.39 -10.03
C LYS A 130 7.58 -4.68 -8.72
N ASP A 131 8.26 -3.53 -8.80
CA ASP A 131 8.63 -2.73 -7.62
C ASP A 131 7.40 -2.29 -6.80
N PHE A 132 6.31 -1.96 -7.49
CA PHE A 132 5.04 -1.62 -6.83
C PHE A 132 4.51 -2.78 -5.99
N LYS A 133 4.44 -4.00 -6.58
CA LYS A 133 3.98 -5.21 -5.88
C LYS A 133 4.87 -5.55 -4.68
N ASP A 134 6.18 -5.47 -4.86
CA ASP A 134 7.15 -5.77 -3.81
C ASP A 134 7.04 -4.73 -2.68
N SER A 135 6.94 -3.44 -3.03
CA SER A 135 6.76 -2.36 -2.05
C SER A 135 5.42 -2.46 -1.29
N GLN A 136 4.35 -2.90 -1.97
CA GLN A 136 3.04 -3.13 -1.36
C GLN A 136 3.11 -4.26 -0.33
N THR A 137 3.80 -5.35 -0.67
CA THR A 137 3.98 -6.50 0.22
C THR A 137 4.73 -6.09 1.48
N GLU A 138 5.88 -5.43 1.34
CA GLU A 138 6.67 -4.96 2.49
C GLU A 138 5.94 -3.91 3.33
N TYR A 139 5.20 -3.00 2.68
CA TYR A 139 4.39 -2.02 3.40
C TYR A 139 3.27 -2.66 4.22
N ASN A 140 2.62 -3.69 3.68
CA ASN A 140 1.59 -4.43 4.41
C ASN A 140 2.20 -5.21 5.58
N GLN A 141 3.34 -5.86 5.40
CA GLN A 141 4.08 -6.53 6.49
C GLN A 141 4.44 -5.54 7.59
N TYR A 142 4.97 -4.38 7.24
CA TYR A 142 5.26 -3.32 8.20
C TYR A 142 4.01 -2.88 8.96
N ARG A 143 2.87 -2.66 8.28
CA ARG A 143 1.60 -2.29 8.93
C ARG A 143 1.13 -3.34 9.93
N ILE A 144 1.25 -4.62 9.58
CA ILE A 144 0.90 -5.74 10.47
C ILE A 144 1.83 -5.76 11.69
N ALA A 145 3.15 -5.64 11.47
CA ALA A 145 4.15 -5.63 12.53
C ALA A 145 3.94 -4.44 13.50
N ILE A 146 3.69 -3.25 12.99
CA ILE A 146 3.38 -2.05 13.81
C ILE A 146 2.10 -2.26 14.61
N LYS A 147 1.05 -2.82 14.01
CA LYS A 147 -0.20 -3.09 14.73
C LYS A 147 0.00 -4.07 15.87
N LYS A 148 0.77 -5.14 15.62
CA LYS A 148 1.13 -6.13 16.64
C LYS A 148 1.92 -5.48 17.78
N TRP A 149 2.97 -4.73 17.45
CA TRP A 149 3.81 -4.02 18.42
C TRP A 149 2.99 -3.03 19.29
N LYS A 150 2.08 -2.25 18.68
CA LYS A 150 1.16 -1.36 19.43
C LYS A 150 0.30 -2.13 20.43
N ASN A 151 -0.24 -3.27 20.00
CA ASN A 151 -1.08 -4.09 20.90
C ASN A 151 -0.29 -4.69 22.06
N GLU A 152 0.98 -5.04 21.85
CA GLU A 152 1.86 -5.63 22.86
C GLU A 152 2.40 -4.58 23.84
N THR A 153 2.73 -3.39 23.34
CA THR A 153 3.39 -2.35 24.15
C THR A 153 2.44 -1.29 24.69
N GLY A 154 1.25 -1.13 24.08
CA GLY A 154 0.35 0.00 24.34
C GLY A 154 0.88 1.36 23.86
N LYS A 155 2.04 1.38 23.19
CA LYS A 155 2.71 2.61 22.72
C LYS A 155 2.27 3.02 21.32
N GLU A 156 2.26 4.32 21.08
CA GLU A 156 2.14 4.83 19.71
C GLU A 156 3.51 4.77 19.00
N PRO A 157 3.55 4.31 17.73
CA PRO A 157 4.81 4.24 17.00
C PRO A 157 5.38 5.65 16.77
N GLU A 158 6.66 5.80 17.01
CA GLU A 158 7.34 7.04 16.66
C GLU A 158 7.19 7.33 15.17
N SER A 159 6.58 8.46 14.85
CA SER A 159 6.44 8.86 13.47
C SER A 159 7.77 9.41 12.95
N HIS A 160 8.47 8.63 12.15
CA HIS A 160 9.77 9.01 11.59
C HIS A 160 9.67 9.98 10.39
N GLY A 161 8.47 10.47 10.06
CA GLY A 161 8.25 11.41 8.97
C GLY A 161 8.69 12.84 9.31
N ILE A 162 9.21 13.58 8.31
CA ILE A 162 9.61 15.01 8.45
C ILE A 162 8.45 15.85 9.04
N ARG A 163 7.20 15.55 8.67
CA ARG A 163 6.02 16.24 9.21
C ARG A 163 5.82 16.02 10.71
N ALA A 164 6.13 14.82 11.19
CA ALA A 164 6.01 14.51 12.61
C ALA A 164 7.14 15.12 13.43
N LYS A 165 8.37 15.12 12.90
CA LYS A 165 9.49 15.85 13.51
C LYS A 165 9.19 17.35 13.56
N LEU A 166 8.59 17.92 12.52
CA LEU A 166 8.12 19.31 12.50
C LEU A 166 6.99 19.57 13.51
N ALA A 167 6.02 18.65 13.62
CA ALA A 167 4.93 18.78 14.59
C ALA A 167 5.45 18.69 16.03
N ALA A 168 6.33 17.73 16.33
CA ALA A 168 6.98 17.61 17.65
C ALA A 168 7.78 18.87 17.98
N LYS A 169 8.59 19.37 17.05
CA LYS A 169 9.37 20.60 17.25
C LYS A 169 8.48 21.85 17.43
N LYS A 170 7.35 21.90 16.74
CA LYS A 170 6.37 22.97 16.90
C LYS A 170 5.70 22.95 18.29
N GLN A 171 5.38 21.76 18.80
CA GLN A 171 4.87 21.60 20.17
C GLN A 171 5.91 21.97 21.23
N GLU A 172 7.16 21.60 21.03
CA GLU A 172 8.26 21.95 21.93
C GLU A 172 8.42 23.48 22.00
N ILE A 173 8.45 24.18 20.89
CA ILE A 173 8.51 25.65 20.83
C ILE A 173 7.28 26.29 21.51
N GLN A 174 6.08 25.74 21.31
CA GLN A 174 4.88 26.26 21.97
C GLN A 174 4.94 26.08 23.49
N ASN A 175 5.46 24.95 23.96
CA ASN A 175 5.61 24.68 25.39
C ASN A 175 6.69 25.59 26.02
N GLU A 176 7.80 25.82 25.34
CA GLU A 176 8.82 26.78 25.78
C GLU A 176 8.26 28.21 25.87
N GLN A 177 7.48 28.63 24.87
CA GLN A 177 6.85 29.96 24.90
C GLN A 177 5.85 30.09 26.06
N LYS A 178 5.04 29.07 26.33
CA LYS A 178 4.15 29.05 27.49
C LYS A 178 4.90 29.10 28.82
N ASN A 179 6.02 28.39 28.94
CA ASN A 179 6.85 28.42 30.13
C ASN A 179 7.51 29.80 30.34
N LYS A 180 8.02 30.41 29.29
CA LYS A 180 8.59 31.79 29.34
C LYS A 180 7.53 32.82 29.76
N GLN A 181 6.29 32.69 29.27
CA GLN A 181 5.20 33.58 29.70
C GLN A 181 4.78 33.38 31.15
N ARG A 182 4.84 32.15 31.68
CA ARG A 182 4.55 31.85 33.10
C ARG A 182 5.63 32.42 34.01
N THR A 183 6.90 32.27 33.65
CA THR A 183 8.00 32.84 34.46
C THR A 183 8.01 34.38 34.44
N HIS A 184 7.60 34.98 33.31
CA HIS A 184 7.53 36.44 33.21
C HIS A 184 6.36 37.00 34.04
N LYS A 185 5.22 36.33 34.15
CA LYS A 185 4.10 36.70 35.05
C LYS A 185 4.48 36.57 36.52
N GLN A 186 5.16 35.47 36.91
CA GLN A 186 5.58 35.25 38.30
C GLN A 186 6.61 36.29 38.78
N ASN A 187 7.50 36.75 37.89
CA ASN A 187 8.49 37.79 38.24
C ASN A 187 7.86 39.18 38.32
N LYS A 188 6.76 39.45 37.57
CA LYS A 188 6.04 40.72 37.65
C LYS A 188 5.26 40.88 38.95
N ASP A 189 4.70 39.76 39.44
CA ASP A 189 3.95 39.75 40.71
C ASP A 189 4.87 39.81 41.98
N ARG A 190 6.15 39.45 41.87
CA ARG A 190 7.13 39.54 42.94
C ARG A 190 7.82 40.91 43.05
N GLY A 191 7.72 41.75 42.03
CA GLY A 191 8.30 43.10 42.02
C GLY A 191 7.34 44.22 42.47
N ALA A 192 6.12 43.89 42.86
CA ALA A 192 5.08 44.83 43.25
C ALA A 192 4.73 44.74 44.78
N ARG A 193 5.75 44.46 45.60
CA ARG A 193 5.65 44.58 47.09
C ARG A 193 6.73 45.48 47.62
#